data_7d6463ca8d400116c2d8f951c1fffe6c
#
_entry.id   7d6463ca8d400116c2d8f951c1fffe6c
#
_cell.length_a   1.000
_cell.length_b   1.000
_cell.length_c   1.000
_cell.angle_alpha   90.00
_cell.angle_beta   90.00
_cell.angle_gamma   90.00
#
_symmetry.space_group_name_H-M   'P 1'
#
loop_
_entity.id
_entity.type
_entity.pdbx_description
1 polymer ?
#
loop_
_entity_poly.entity_id
_entity_poly.type
_entity_poly.pdbx_seq_one_letter_code
_entity_poly.pdbx_strand_id
1 'polypeptide(L)'
;MRRRRSTLRGHQPPKRKHRWRIALIVLAVLLVGTGILFKLRWRAWFGNVPEEAYTTEQAVSRVTLTPGEDFASQRTITWLSGETAQPAELLLRAINAKGDTLRPVSFAPTSEVIASRSGRGCYYQVHLDSLISGRSYLYTIRVQGTDPVSGRFAMPSEDRATHFVYMGDVQDPGIAESKRYFDYLRHAADSIDFFAFAGDQIEGPTDAYWRAWYTSIGSLTHSTPIIAAPGNHEYLKKGFGRELDPRWVRQFGYPTNGPKDFLGRSYFIDMPLLRFIVMDTTDIMGLGAINQHKEWLRSALKGSHQPWQIVLFHHAVDCVREGRKNLVMHYVFKDELIEGGADLVLQGHDHGYARSTTRSKEGDTIAPAFVISSASPKVYRNGFDAVHDRLGSGLKLYQRISVDSATISYASYRFPEPIKGHPDSITPETKRLYDSIVIDKGTVGQPRVRDFARTLPERFEFDSFGTDSKGRKKAAQYAKEVRDRKAAHASQHSSSK
;
A
#
# COMPACT_ATOMS: atom_id res chain seq x y z
N MET A 1 29.22 -55.98 -78.86
CA MET A 1 29.17 -54.71 -78.10
C MET A 1 27.71 -54.46 -77.63
N ARG A 2 27.42 -54.72 -76.33
CA ARG A 2 26.13 -54.50 -75.71
C ARG A 2 26.25 -53.25 -74.80
N ARG A 3 25.56 -52.12 -75.09
CA ARG A 3 25.48 -50.91 -74.24
C ARG A 3 24.44 -51.19 -73.19
N ARG A 4 24.88 -51.16 -71.94
CA ARG A 4 23.99 -51.07 -70.69
C ARG A 4 23.43 -49.67 -70.64
N ARG A 5 22.09 -49.53 -70.64
CA ARG A 5 21.41 -48.30 -70.24
C ARG A 5 21.26 -48.33 -68.71
N SER A 6 21.87 -47.33 -68.03
CA SER A 6 21.62 -47.06 -66.63
C SER A 6 20.33 -46.23 -66.46
N THR A 7 19.38 -46.78 -65.79
CA THR A 7 18.16 -46.05 -65.39
C THR A 7 18.44 -45.20 -64.14
N LEU A 8 18.54 -43.87 -64.33
CA LEU A 8 18.54 -42.93 -63.24
C LEU A 8 17.13 -42.89 -62.60
N ARG A 9 16.99 -43.38 -61.35
CA ARG A 9 15.80 -43.16 -60.54
C ARG A 9 15.78 -41.70 -60.07
N GLY A 10 14.85 -40.90 -60.62
CA GLY A 10 14.59 -39.54 -60.15
C GLY A 10 14.07 -39.51 -58.73
N HIS A 11 14.79 -38.84 -57.90
CA HIS A 11 14.31 -38.47 -56.55
C HIS A 11 13.17 -37.45 -56.71
N GLN A 12 11.92 -37.87 -56.39
CA GLN A 12 10.81 -36.92 -56.28
C GLN A 12 10.95 -36.16 -54.96
N PRO A 13 10.88 -34.83 -54.90
CA PRO A 13 10.94 -34.09 -53.67
C PRO A 13 9.66 -34.34 -52.87
N PRO A 14 9.76 -34.45 -51.52
CA PRO A 14 8.60 -34.75 -50.67
C PRO A 14 7.56 -33.65 -50.75
N LYS A 15 6.30 -34.07 -50.86
CA LYS A 15 5.12 -33.25 -51.09
C LYS A 15 4.98 -32.10 -50.09
N ARG A 16 5.31 -30.88 -50.49
CA ARG A 16 5.15 -29.61 -49.74
C ARG A 16 3.73 -29.41 -49.16
N LYS A 17 2.70 -29.98 -49.84
CA LYS A 17 1.27 -29.91 -49.43
C LYS A 17 0.93 -30.57 -48.11
N HIS A 18 1.69 -31.56 -47.62
CA HIS A 18 1.38 -32.25 -46.36
C HIS A 18 1.83 -31.42 -45.11
N ARG A 19 2.92 -30.70 -45.23
CA ARG A 19 3.43 -29.84 -44.15
C ARG A 19 2.50 -28.67 -43.85
N TRP A 20 1.88 -28.05 -44.89
CA TRP A 20 0.91 -26.97 -44.70
C TRP A 20 -0.37 -27.43 -44.01
N ARG A 21 -0.87 -28.63 -44.32
CA ARG A 21 -2.04 -29.22 -43.67
C ARG A 21 -1.77 -29.48 -42.19
N ILE A 22 -0.60 -30.00 -41.83
CA ILE A 22 -0.19 -30.20 -40.45
C ILE A 22 -0.07 -28.87 -39.71
N ALA A 23 0.54 -27.88 -40.34
CA ALA A 23 0.65 -26.53 -39.76
C ALA A 23 -0.72 -25.89 -39.49
N LEU A 24 -1.66 -26.03 -40.44
CA LEU A 24 -3.04 -25.53 -40.23
C LEU A 24 -3.79 -26.28 -39.12
N ILE A 25 -3.62 -27.59 -39.01
CA ILE A 25 -4.23 -28.39 -37.91
C ILE A 25 -3.62 -27.95 -36.58
N VAL A 26 -2.30 -27.82 -36.49
CA VAL A 26 -1.64 -27.33 -35.26
C VAL A 26 -2.13 -25.93 -34.90
N LEU A 27 -2.23 -25.03 -35.86
CA LEU A 27 -2.75 -23.67 -35.63
C LEU A 27 -4.22 -23.72 -35.17
N ALA A 28 -5.06 -24.54 -35.77
CA ALA A 28 -6.46 -24.71 -35.37
C ALA A 28 -6.57 -25.26 -33.93
N VAL A 29 -5.75 -26.25 -33.58
CA VAL A 29 -5.70 -26.81 -32.21
C VAL A 29 -5.23 -25.75 -31.20
N LEU A 30 -4.22 -24.96 -31.56
CA LEU A 30 -3.74 -23.85 -30.71
C LEU A 30 -4.82 -22.78 -30.55
N LEU A 31 -5.53 -22.38 -31.57
CA LEU A 31 -6.63 -21.41 -31.51
C LEU A 31 -7.79 -21.93 -30.68
N VAL A 32 -8.19 -23.18 -30.81
CA VAL A 32 -9.23 -23.82 -30.00
C VAL A 32 -8.77 -23.91 -28.53
N GLY A 33 -7.54 -24.37 -28.31
CA GLY A 33 -6.96 -24.44 -26.96
C GLY A 33 -6.90 -23.07 -26.28
N THR A 34 -6.47 -22.05 -27.02
CA THR A 34 -6.45 -20.64 -26.54
C THR A 34 -7.88 -20.15 -26.25
N GLY A 35 -8.85 -20.43 -27.12
CA GLY A 35 -10.24 -20.06 -26.91
C GLY A 35 -10.85 -20.73 -25.69
N ILE A 36 -10.56 -22.01 -25.45
CA ILE A 36 -10.97 -22.74 -24.23
C ILE A 36 -10.32 -22.13 -22.99
N LEU A 37 -9.01 -21.89 -23.03
CA LEU A 37 -8.29 -21.24 -21.93
C LEU A 37 -8.86 -19.85 -21.61
N PHE A 38 -9.15 -19.06 -22.66
CA PHE A 38 -9.75 -17.72 -22.53
C PHE A 38 -11.14 -17.81 -21.87
N LYS A 39 -11.98 -18.77 -22.29
CA LYS A 39 -13.30 -18.99 -21.69
C LYS A 39 -13.21 -19.40 -20.22
N LEU A 40 -12.32 -20.36 -19.90
CA LEU A 40 -12.12 -20.85 -18.53
C LEU A 40 -11.55 -19.79 -17.58
N ARG A 41 -10.70 -18.91 -18.11
CA ARG A 41 -10.02 -17.85 -17.33
C ARG A 41 -10.68 -16.47 -17.43
N TRP A 42 -11.74 -16.34 -18.22
CA TRP A 42 -12.41 -15.05 -18.48
C TRP A 42 -12.74 -14.29 -17.21
N ARG A 43 -13.39 -14.95 -16.26
CA ARG A 43 -13.75 -14.30 -14.97
C ARG A 43 -12.52 -13.91 -14.16
N ALA A 44 -11.49 -14.73 -14.15
CA ALA A 44 -10.26 -14.43 -13.42
C ALA A 44 -9.49 -13.23 -14.02
N TRP A 45 -9.52 -13.09 -15.35
CA TRP A 45 -8.79 -12.04 -16.05
C TRP A 45 -9.57 -10.73 -16.16
N PHE A 46 -10.88 -10.79 -16.42
CA PHE A 46 -11.71 -9.64 -16.75
C PHE A 46 -12.89 -9.42 -15.82
N GLY A 47 -13.20 -10.37 -14.93
CA GLY A 47 -14.29 -10.24 -13.97
C GLY A 47 -13.92 -9.39 -12.77
N ASN A 48 -14.80 -8.48 -12.39
CA ASN A 48 -14.74 -7.78 -11.11
C ASN A 48 -15.44 -8.57 -10.02
N VAL A 49 -15.09 -8.32 -8.76
CA VAL A 49 -15.87 -8.78 -7.62
C VAL A 49 -17.30 -8.27 -7.80
N PRO A 50 -18.34 -9.14 -7.68
CA PRO A 50 -19.72 -8.68 -7.76
C PRO A 50 -20.01 -7.59 -6.73
N GLU A 51 -20.71 -6.55 -7.15
CA GLU A 51 -21.18 -5.50 -6.25
C GLU A 51 -22.70 -5.66 -6.12
N GLU A 52 -23.16 -5.92 -4.90
CA GLU A 52 -24.59 -5.99 -4.61
C GLU A 52 -25.22 -4.61 -4.73
N ALA A 53 -26.49 -4.57 -5.13
CA ALA A 53 -27.26 -3.32 -5.18
C ALA A 53 -27.35 -2.71 -3.77
N TYR A 54 -27.10 -1.42 -3.68
CA TYR A 54 -27.15 -0.70 -2.40
C TYR A 54 -27.79 0.67 -2.57
N THR A 55 -28.34 1.18 -1.49
CA THR A 55 -28.84 2.54 -1.33
C THR A 55 -27.96 3.24 -0.30
N THR A 56 -27.52 4.45 -0.62
CA THR A 56 -26.75 5.27 0.32
C THR A 56 -27.69 5.97 1.29
N GLU A 57 -27.51 5.71 2.58
CA GLU A 57 -28.27 6.37 3.64
C GLU A 57 -28.04 7.89 3.64
N GLN A 58 -29.08 8.64 4.01
CA GLN A 58 -28.98 10.11 4.11
C GLN A 58 -28.06 10.54 5.26
N ALA A 59 -27.91 9.73 6.31
CA ALA A 59 -27.04 10.01 7.44
C ALA A 59 -25.59 10.23 7.00
N VAL A 60 -24.89 11.18 7.63
CA VAL A 60 -23.48 11.46 7.37
C VAL A 60 -22.64 10.24 7.78
N SER A 61 -21.82 9.76 6.87
CA SER A 61 -20.96 8.58 7.06
C SER A 61 -19.61 8.77 6.38
N ARG A 62 -18.67 7.85 6.60
CA ARG A 62 -17.33 7.82 5.98
C ARG A 62 -16.58 9.15 6.10
N VAL A 63 -16.73 9.82 7.25
CA VAL A 63 -15.99 11.05 7.50
C VAL A 63 -14.49 10.73 7.52
N THR A 64 -13.73 11.43 6.69
CA THR A 64 -12.30 11.21 6.56
C THR A 64 -11.54 12.53 6.63
N LEU A 65 -10.58 12.59 7.54
CA LEU A 65 -9.61 13.67 7.65
C LEU A 65 -8.35 13.28 6.87
N THR A 66 -7.94 14.13 5.93
CA THR A 66 -6.71 13.95 5.17
C THR A 66 -5.86 15.23 5.22
N PRO A 67 -4.54 15.14 5.03
CA PRO A 67 -3.72 16.34 4.89
C PRO A 67 -3.96 17.02 3.53
N GLY A 68 -3.68 18.34 3.48
CA GLY A 68 -3.43 19.04 2.24
C GLY A 68 -1.97 18.90 1.79
N GLU A 69 -1.54 19.73 0.82
CA GLU A 69 -0.15 19.74 0.34
C GLU A 69 0.83 20.21 1.42
N ASP A 70 0.43 21.19 2.22
CA ASP A 70 1.16 21.62 3.42
C ASP A 70 0.53 21.00 4.67
N PHE A 71 1.24 20.07 5.30
CA PHE A 71 0.77 19.39 6.51
C PHE A 71 0.63 20.31 7.71
N ALA A 72 1.41 21.39 7.78
CA ALA A 72 1.43 22.28 8.93
C ALA A 72 0.20 23.21 8.98
N SER A 73 -0.43 23.48 7.82
CA SER A 73 -1.51 24.48 7.72
C SER A 73 -2.78 24.03 7.01
N GLN A 74 -2.80 22.82 6.41
CA GLN A 74 -3.91 22.38 5.56
C GLN A 74 -4.49 21.04 5.97
N ARG A 75 -5.83 20.91 5.90
CA ARG A 75 -6.58 19.64 6.03
C ARG A 75 -7.72 19.61 5.03
N THR A 76 -8.08 18.40 4.61
CA THR A 76 -9.32 18.16 3.88
C THR A 76 -10.22 17.25 4.72
N ILE A 77 -11.49 17.58 4.81
CA ILE A 77 -12.52 16.75 5.43
C ILE A 77 -13.51 16.35 4.36
N THR A 78 -13.66 15.03 4.17
CA THR A 78 -14.63 14.44 3.24
C THR A 78 -15.67 13.63 3.99
N TRP A 79 -16.86 13.47 3.40
CA TRP A 79 -17.90 12.58 3.93
C TRP A 79 -18.86 12.13 2.83
N LEU A 80 -19.61 11.07 3.11
CA LEU A 80 -20.68 10.53 2.28
C LEU A 80 -22.03 10.80 2.96
N SER A 81 -23.04 11.27 2.18
CA SER A 81 -24.40 11.44 2.67
C SER A 81 -25.41 11.41 1.52
N GLY A 82 -26.30 10.42 1.53
CA GLY A 82 -27.38 10.29 0.55
C GLY A 82 -26.93 9.98 -0.88
N GLU A 83 -27.89 9.95 -1.78
CA GLU A 83 -27.69 9.68 -3.21
C GLU A 83 -27.73 10.94 -4.07
N THR A 84 -28.13 12.07 -3.49
CA THR A 84 -28.23 13.37 -4.14
C THR A 84 -27.69 14.47 -3.24
N ALA A 85 -27.15 15.53 -3.83
CA ALA A 85 -26.64 16.67 -3.06
C ALA A 85 -27.77 17.35 -2.27
N GLN A 86 -27.49 17.59 -0.99
CA GLN A 86 -28.33 18.35 -0.08
C GLN A 86 -27.55 19.58 0.42
N PRO A 87 -28.24 20.68 0.83
CA PRO A 87 -27.59 21.76 1.52
C PRO A 87 -26.77 21.26 2.71
N ALA A 88 -25.50 21.66 2.76
CA ALA A 88 -24.59 21.21 3.78
C ALA A 88 -23.60 22.30 4.18
N GLU A 89 -23.11 22.24 5.42
CA GLU A 89 -22.05 23.10 5.93
C GLU A 89 -21.10 22.34 6.85
N LEU A 90 -19.86 22.79 6.94
CA LEU A 90 -18.92 22.39 7.97
C LEU A 90 -18.62 23.60 8.86
N LEU A 91 -18.91 23.49 10.14
CA LEU A 91 -18.58 24.49 11.15
C LEU A 91 -17.26 24.11 11.80
N LEU A 92 -16.25 24.99 11.73
CA LEU A 92 -14.95 24.80 12.34
C LEU A 92 -14.78 25.75 13.53
N ARG A 93 -14.32 25.25 14.68
CA ARG A 93 -13.98 26.03 15.87
C ARG A 93 -12.55 25.72 16.28
N ALA A 94 -11.72 26.73 16.39
CA ALA A 94 -10.42 26.61 17.01
C ALA A 94 -10.56 26.55 18.52
N ILE A 95 -9.68 25.80 19.17
CA ILE A 95 -9.55 25.71 20.64
C ILE A 95 -8.39 26.60 21.05
N ASN A 96 -8.62 27.54 21.98
CA ASN A 96 -7.55 28.40 22.50
C ASN A 96 -6.65 27.68 23.53
N ALA A 97 -5.59 28.32 23.96
CA ALA A 97 -4.64 27.74 24.95
C ALA A 97 -5.28 27.45 26.34
N LYS A 98 -6.44 28.04 26.64
CA LYS A 98 -7.20 27.79 27.87
C LYS A 98 -8.18 26.63 27.74
N GLY A 99 -8.32 26.04 26.53
CA GLY A 99 -9.27 24.97 26.22
C GLY A 99 -10.65 25.47 25.81
N ASP A 100 -10.88 26.79 25.66
CA ASP A 100 -12.15 27.35 25.25
C ASP A 100 -12.29 27.28 23.72
N THR A 101 -13.49 27.02 23.24
CA THR A 101 -13.79 27.04 21.80
C THR A 101 -14.08 28.46 21.31
N LEU A 102 -13.44 28.85 20.22
CA LEU A 102 -13.68 30.13 19.57
C LEU A 102 -14.97 30.10 18.74
N ARG A 103 -15.35 31.29 18.23
CA ARG A 103 -16.52 31.40 17.33
C ARG A 103 -16.34 30.48 16.12
N PRO A 104 -17.41 29.80 15.68
CA PRO A 104 -17.34 28.95 14.50
C PRO A 104 -17.13 29.76 13.22
N VAL A 105 -16.35 29.19 12.32
CA VAL A 105 -16.27 29.60 10.91
C VAL A 105 -17.03 28.56 10.10
N SER A 106 -17.94 28.99 9.22
CA SER A 106 -18.71 28.10 8.35
C SER A 106 -18.02 27.96 6.99
N PHE A 107 -17.96 26.73 6.48
CA PHE A 107 -17.43 26.38 5.17
C PHE A 107 -18.52 25.66 4.38
N ALA A 108 -18.76 26.10 3.14
CA ALA A 108 -19.62 25.41 2.20
C ALA A 108 -18.82 24.28 1.53
N PRO A 109 -19.29 23.02 1.55
CA PRO A 109 -18.61 21.94 0.87
C PRO A 109 -18.83 21.99 -0.63
N THR A 110 -17.86 21.49 -1.40
CA THR A 110 -18.14 20.96 -2.74
C THR A 110 -18.78 19.59 -2.62
N SER A 111 -19.64 19.21 -3.57
CA SER A 111 -20.28 17.89 -3.56
C SER A 111 -20.33 17.30 -4.97
N GLU A 112 -20.22 15.97 -5.04
CA GLU A 112 -20.33 15.22 -6.29
C GLU A 112 -21.01 13.87 -6.07
N VAL A 113 -21.95 13.54 -6.96
CA VAL A 113 -22.62 12.24 -6.97
C VAL A 113 -21.79 11.27 -7.78
N ILE A 114 -21.27 10.24 -7.14
CA ILE A 114 -20.52 9.17 -7.76
C ILE A 114 -21.41 7.96 -7.93
N ALA A 115 -21.57 7.52 -9.18
CA ALA A 115 -22.23 6.25 -9.51
C ALA A 115 -21.20 5.13 -9.49
N SER A 116 -21.49 4.04 -8.80
CA SER A 116 -20.78 2.77 -8.90
C SER A 116 -21.52 1.83 -9.87
N ARG A 117 -21.15 0.55 -9.87
CA ARG A 117 -21.80 -0.48 -10.69
C ARG A 117 -23.23 -0.80 -10.22
N SER A 118 -23.57 -0.56 -8.96
CA SER A 118 -24.81 -1.08 -8.34
C SER A 118 -25.50 -0.10 -7.41
N GLY A 119 -25.02 1.14 -7.35
CA GLY A 119 -25.59 2.21 -6.54
C GLY A 119 -24.89 3.54 -6.79
N ARG A 120 -25.21 4.54 -6.00
CA ARG A 120 -24.57 5.86 -6.05
C ARG A 120 -24.54 6.49 -4.67
N GLY A 121 -23.63 7.45 -4.50
CA GLY A 121 -23.54 8.23 -3.27
C GLY A 121 -23.07 9.65 -3.53
N CYS A 122 -23.52 10.58 -2.72
CA CYS A 122 -23.09 11.97 -2.77
C CYS A 122 -21.93 12.17 -1.80
N TYR A 123 -20.77 12.49 -2.33
CA TYR A 123 -19.55 12.78 -1.59
C TYR A 123 -19.38 14.28 -1.46
N TYR A 124 -19.05 14.72 -0.25
CA TYR A 124 -18.82 16.11 0.08
C TYR A 124 -17.37 16.30 0.50
N GLN A 125 -16.84 17.49 0.24
CA GLN A 125 -15.46 17.83 0.57
C GLN A 125 -15.35 19.29 0.99
N VAL A 126 -14.63 19.55 2.09
CA VAL A 126 -14.18 20.87 2.52
C VAL A 126 -12.67 20.87 2.62
N HIS A 127 -12.05 21.80 1.94
CA HIS A 127 -10.63 22.08 2.08
C HIS A 127 -10.42 23.22 3.09
N LEU A 128 -9.58 22.99 4.08
CA LEU A 128 -9.27 23.91 5.17
C LEU A 128 -7.82 24.38 5.02
N ASP A 129 -7.67 25.68 4.81
CA ASP A 129 -6.39 26.36 4.73
C ASP A 129 -6.12 27.21 5.97
N SER A 130 -4.87 27.65 6.13
CA SER A 130 -4.47 28.61 7.17
C SER A 130 -4.77 28.14 8.60
N LEU A 131 -4.75 26.83 8.81
CA LEU A 131 -4.80 26.24 10.14
C LEU A 131 -3.50 26.55 10.89
N ILE A 132 -3.60 26.76 12.20
CA ILE A 132 -2.47 27.19 13.02
C ILE A 132 -1.78 25.97 13.63
N SER A 133 -0.47 25.86 13.42
CA SER A 133 0.41 24.86 14.01
C SER A 133 0.23 24.78 15.54
N GLY A 134 0.23 23.57 16.10
CA GLY A 134 0.04 23.28 17.52
C GLY A 134 -1.38 23.50 18.05
N ARG A 135 -2.33 23.93 17.22
CA ARG A 135 -3.72 24.19 17.64
C ARG A 135 -4.64 23.01 17.40
N SER A 136 -5.59 22.82 18.32
CA SER A 136 -6.70 21.87 18.13
C SER A 136 -7.92 22.53 17.55
N TYR A 137 -8.71 21.76 16.83
CA TYR A 137 -9.93 22.19 16.18
C TYR A 137 -11.06 21.19 16.44
N LEU A 138 -12.28 21.73 16.64
CA LEU A 138 -13.54 20.99 16.62
C LEU A 138 -14.27 21.33 15.33
N TYR A 139 -14.78 20.33 14.64
CA TYR A 139 -15.66 20.56 13.49
C TYR A 139 -17.01 19.88 13.68
N THR A 140 -18.03 20.43 13.04
CA THR A 140 -19.38 19.86 13.00
C THR A 140 -19.87 19.90 11.56
N ILE A 141 -20.17 18.75 11.00
CA ILE A 141 -20.77 18.55 9.71
C ILE A 141 -22.30 18.59 9.87
N ARG A 142 -22.97 19.41 9.10
CA ARG A 142 -24.42 19.48 9.00
C ARG A 142 -24.85 19.24 7.58
N VAL A 143 -25.75 18.33 7.37
CA VAL A 143 -26.44 18.07 6.08
C VAL A 143 -27.94 18.17 6.34
N GLN A 144 -28.67 18.85 5.48
CA GLN A 144 -30.10 19.03 5.65
C GLN A 144 -30.83 17.69 5.80
N GLY A 145 -31.67 17.58 6.83
CA GLY A 145 -32.44 16.37 7.11
C GLY A 145 -31.66 15.24 7.82
N THR A 146 -30.47 15.52 8.36
CA THR A 146 -29.68 14.56 9.12
C THR A 146 -29.25 15.10 10.48
N ASP A 147 -28.89 14.19 11.38
CA ASP A 147 -28.22 14.55 12.62
C ASP A 147 -26.79 15.06 12.34
N PRO A 148 -26.32 16.09 13.09
CA PRO A 148 -24.96 16.59 12.94
C PRO A 148 -23.92 15.58 13.37
N VAL A 149 -22.78 15.50 12.63
CA VAL A 149 -21.63 14.70 13.02
C VAL A 149 -20.46 15.61 13.38
N SER A 150 -19.85 15.38 14.55
CA SER A 150 -18.73 16.18 15.02
C SER A 150 -17.46 15.35 15.12
N GLY A 151 -16.31 16.01 14.94
CA GLY A 151 -15.00 15.46 15.15
C GLY A 151 -14.03 16.50 15.71
N ARG A 152 -12.84 16.03 16.08
CA ARG A 152 -11.76 16.86 16.59
C ARG A 152 -10.45 16.43 15.96
N PHE A 153 -9.60 17.38 15.63
CA PHE A 153 -8.22 17.08 15.23
C PHE A 153 -7.26 18.13 15.81
N ALA A 154 -5.97 17.77 15.87
CA ALA A 154 -4.91 18.68 16.26
C ALA A 154 -3.95 18.91 15.08
N MET A 155 -3.45 20.13 14.97
CA MET A 155 -2.32 20.44 14.11
C MET A 155 -1.03 20.14 14.87
N PRO A 156 -0.04 19.49 14.24
CA PRO A 156 1.24 19.25 14.90
C PRO A 156 1.98 20.56 15.15
N SER A 157 2.83 20.59 16.17
CA SER A 157 3.80 21.67 16.39
C SER A 157 4.97 21.50 15.43
N GLU A 158 5.48 22.60 14.85
CA GLU A 158 6.60 22.59 13.88
C GLU A 158 7.92 22.10 14.49
N ASP A 159 8.11 22.32 15.78
CA ASP A 159 9.40 22.05 16.46
C ASP A 159 9.53 20.61 17.00
N ARG A 160 8.55 19.75 16.77
CA ARG A 160 8.59 18.37 17.26
C ARG A 160 8.79 17.33 16.18
N ALA A 161 9.26 16.16 16.59
CA ALA A 161 9.32 14.98 15.74
C ALA A 161 7.94 14.63 15.18
N THR A 162 7.91 14.15 13.94
CA THR A 162 6.70 13.60 13.30
C THR A 162 6.59 12.12 13.61
N HIS A 163 5.43 11.70 14.13
CA HIS A 163 5.15 10.31 14.49
C HIS A 163 4.00 9.75 13.67
N PHE A 164 4.19 8.60 13.03
CA PHE A 164 3.11 7.98 12.29
C PHE A 164 3.13 6.46 12.35
N VAL A 165 1.99 5.86 12.05
CA VAL A 165 1.85 4.41 11.90
C VAL A 165 1.70 4.09 10.42
N TYR A 166 2.54 3.18 9.95
CA TYR A 166 2.43 2.62 8.61
C TYR A 166 1.87 1.20 8.66
N MET A 167 1.01 0.87 7.69
CA MET A 167 0.46 -0.46 7.48
C MET A 167 0.33 -0.75 5.98
N GLY A 168 0.78 -1.92 5.55
CA GLY A 168 0.46 -2.44 4.21
C GLY A 168 -0.71 -3.41 4.28
N ASP A 169 -1.49 -3.52 3.20
CA ASP A 169 -2.52 -4.55 2.97
C ASP A 169 -3.39 -4.80 4.22
N VAL A 170 -4.22 -3.85 4.57
CA VAL A 170 -5.13 -3.96 5.74
C VAL A 170 -6.47 -4.61 5.39
N GLN A 171 -6.65 -5.06 4.12
CA GLN A 171 -7.87 -5.71 3.68
C GLN A 171 -8.19 -6.95 4.51
N ASP A 172 -9.42 -7.01 4.98
CA ASP A 172 -9.97 -8.11 5.75
C ASP A 172 -11.44 -8.34 5.37
N PRO A 173 -11.75 -9.38 4.56
CA PRO A 173 -13.12 -9.66 4.15
C PRO A 173 -14.07 -9.90 5.31
N GLY A 174 -13.55 -10.42 6.44
CA GLY A 174 -14.30 -10.73 7.65
C GLY A 174 -14.41 -9.59 8.65
N ILE A 175 -13.69 -8.48 8.44
CA ILE A 175 -13.55 -7.29 9.29
C ILE A 175 -13.09 -7.53 10.74
N ALA A 176 -13.12 -8.75 11.23
CA ALA A 176 -12.86 -9.06 12.64
C ALA A 176 -11.40 -8.76 13.03
N GLU A 177 -10.45 -9.14 12.18
CA GLU A 177 -9.03 -8.91 12.41
C GLU A 177 -8.69 -7.42 12.28
N SER A 178 -9.11 -6.78 11.18
CA SER A 178 -8.85 -5.35 10.95
C SER A 178 -9.48 -4.47 12.03
N LYS A 179 -10.71 -4.79 12.48
CA LYS A 179 -11.35 -4.08 13.60
C LYS A 179 -10.53 -4.20 14.89
N ARG A 180 -10.05 -5.39 15.24
CA ARG A 180 -9.20 -5.62 16.42
C ARG A 180 -7.90 -4.80 16.34
N TYR A 181 -7.29 -4.70 15.16
CA TYR A 181 -6.08 -3.90 14.95
C TYR A 181 -6.34 -2.41 15.15
N PHE A 182 -7.39 -1.88 14.55
CA PHE A 182 -7.74 -0.47 14.72
C PHE A 182 -8.23 -0.14 16.13
N ASP A 183 -8.95 -1.04 16.79
CA ASP A 183 -9.32 -0.88 18.20
C ASP A 183 -8.06 -0.79 19.08
N TYR A 184 -7.05 -1.64 18.84
CA TYR A 184 -5.77 -1.54 19.53
C TYR A 184 -5.05 -0.22 19.25
N LEU A 185 -4.97 0.20 18.00
CA LEU A 185 -4.28 1.44 17.59
C LEU A 185 -5.00 2.69 18.10
N ARG A 186 -6.31 2.64 18.31
CA ARG A 186 -7.09 3.76 18.86
C ARG A 186 -6.62 4.17 20.25
N HIS A 187 -6.21 3.23 21.08
CA HIS A 187 -5.65 3.50 22.41
C HIS A 187 -4.23 4.10 22.35
N ALA A 188 -3.57 4.03 21.20
CA ALA A 188 -2.24 4.57 20.98
C ALA A 188 -2.25 5.85 20.12
N ALA A 189 -3.44 6.33 19.70
CA ALA A 189 -3.58 7.36 18.66
C ALA A 189 -3.15 8.77 19.12
N ASP A 190 -3.16 9.08 20.42
CA ASP A 190 -2.83 10.41 20.93
C ASP A 190 -1.39 10.87 20.62
N SER A 191 -0.51 9.94 20.27
CA SER A 191 0.88 10.20 19.88
C SER A 191 1.14 10.07 18.37
N ILE A 192 0.10 9.93 17.55
CA ILE A 192 0.21 9.67 16.11
C ILE A 192 -0.29 10.87 15.33
N ASP A 193 0.55 11.41 14.44
CA ASP A 193 0.20 12.52 13.56
C ASP A 193 -0.66 12.11 12.38
N PHE A 194 -0.43 10.91 11.84
CA PHE A 194 -1.21 10.33 10.75
C PHE A 194 -1.04 8.82 10.64
N PHE A 195 -1.95 8.16 9.94
CA PHE A 195 -1.80 6.79 9.46
C PHE A 195 -1.41 6.79 7.99
N ALA A 196 -0.47 5.91 7.62
CA ALA A 196 -0.04 5.69 6.25
C ALA A 196 -0.39 4.26 5.80
N PHE A 197 -1.14 4.13 4.69
CA PHE A 197 -1.56 2.83 4.13
C PHE A 197 -0.96 2.61 2.74
N ALA A 198 -0.26 1.50 2.55
CA ALA A 198 0.36 1.17 1.27
C ALA A 198 -0.59 0.45 0.29
N GLY A 199 -1.87 0.82 0.25
CA GLY A 199 -2.85 0.22 -0.64
C GLY A 199 -3.51 -1.04 -0.11
N ASP A 200 -4.45 -1.58 -0.89
CA ASP A 200 -5.26 -2.73 -0.55
C ASP A 200 -5.92 -2.58 0.83
N GLN A 201 -6.66 -1.47 1.02
CA GLN A 201 -7.48 -1.25 2.22
C GLN A 201 -8.74 -2.12 2.20
N ILE A 202 -9.20 -2.52 1.02
CA ILE A 202 -10.40 -3.31 0.77
C ILE A 202 -10.08 -4.56 -0.04
N GLU A 203 -10.94 -5.58 0.00
CA GLU A 203 -10.76 -6.81 -0.80
C GLU A 203 -11.19 -6.65 -2.26
N GLY A 204 -11.93 -5.59 -2.57
CA GLY A 204 -12.34 -5.25 -3.92
C GLY A 204 -13.21 -4.00 -3.95
N PRO A 205 -13.31 -3.32 -5.11
CA PRO A 205 -13.95 -2.01 -5.22
C PRO A 205 -15.49 -2.14 -5.21
N THR A 206 -16.05 -2.39 -4.02
CA THR A 206 -17.49 -2.47 -3.75
C THR A 206 -17.88 -1.59 -2.57
N ASP A 207 -19.13 -1.14 -2.53
CA ASP A 207 -19.63 -0.36 -1.39
C ASP A 207 -19.56 -1.15 -0.08
N ALA A 208 -19.85 -2.45 -0.12
CA ALA A 208 -19.81 -3.32 1.05
C ALA A 208 -18.42 -3.39 1.67
N TYR A 209 -17.35 -3.51 0.87
CA TYR A 209 -15.99 -3.53 1.39
C TYR A 209 -15.52 -2.16 1.89
N TRP A 210 -15.90 -1.07 1.25
CA TRP A 210 -15.66 0.27 1.80
C TRP A 210 -16.38 0.48 3.13
N ARG A 211 -17.64 0.06 3.24
CA ARG A 211 -18.39 0.11 4.51
C ARG A 211 -17.70 -0.70 5.60
N ALA A 212 -17.23 -1.91 5.26
CA ALA A 212 -16.48 -2.77 6.16
C ALA A 212 -15.20 -2.11 6.66
N TRP A 213 -14.42 -1.49 5.77
CA TRP A 213 -13.21 -0.77 6.14
C TRP A 213 -13.49 0.40 7.08
N TYR A 214 -14.47 1.27 6.74
CA TYR A 214 -14.86 2.37 7.60
C TYR A 214 -15.41 1.90 8.96
N THR A 215 -16.13 0.78 9.00
CA THR A 215 -16.59 0.16 10.25
C THR A 215 -15.41 -0.32 11.09
N SER A 216 -14.39 -0.89 10.47
CA SER A 216 -13.21 -1.39 11.18
C SER A 216 -12.36 -0.27 11.76
N ILE A 217 -12.03 0.74 10.97
CA ILE A 217 -11.18 1.86 11.40
C ILE A 217 -11.94 2.83 12.34
N GLY A 218 -13.27 2.94 12.18
CA GLY A 218 -14.14 3.72 13.05
C GLY A 218 -13.77 5.20 13.10
N SER A 219 -13.86 5.80 14.27
CA SER A 219 -13.63 7.25 14.46
C SER A 219 -12.18 7.70 14.32
N LEU A 220 -11.22 6.80 14.10
CA LEU A 220 -9.83 7.21 13.81
C LEU A 220 -9.76 8.12 12.58
N THR A 221 -10.58 7.87 11.56
CA THR A 221 -10.63 8.72 10.36
C THR A 221 -11.19 10.12 10.61
N HIS A 222 -11.88 10.35 11.73
CA HIS A 222 -12.44 11.65 12.10
C HIS A 222 -11.42 12.58 12.77
N SER A 223 -10.37 12.01 13.37
CA SER A 223 -9.45 12.76 14.25
C SER A 223 -7.99 12.69 13.84
N THR A 224 -7.59 11.62 13.16
CA THR A 224 -6.21 11.39 12.74
C THR A 224 -6.15 11.35 11.22
N PRO A 225 -5.32 12.20 10.59
CA PRO A 225 -5.17 12.23 9.14
C PRO A 225 -4.81 10.87 8.55
N ILE A 226 -5.43 10.52 7.42
CA ILE A 226 -5.16 9.32 6.65
C ILE A 226 -4.36 9.70 5.41
N ILE A 227 -3.24 9.04 5.17
CA ILE A 227 -2.45 9.09 3.94
C ILE A 227 -2.49 7.69 3.33
N ALA A 228 -2.90 7.54 2.07
CA ALA A 228 -2.99 6.22 1.46
C ALA A 228 -2.55 6.25 -0.02
N ALA A 229 -1.87 5.19 -0.44
CA ALA A 229 -1.70 4.85 -1.84
C ALA A 229 -2.84 3.91 -2.27
N PRO A 230 -3.33 3.96 -3.51
CA PRO A 230 -4.23 2.93 -4.00
C PRO A 230 -3.46 1.64 -4.29
N GLY A 231 -4.03 0.50 -3.90
CA GLY A 231 -3.55 -0.82 -4.26
C GLY A 231 -4.35 -1.43 -5.42
N ASN A 232 -4.05 -2.65 -5.79
CA ASN A 232 -4.73 -3.29 -6.90
C ASN A 232 -6.17 -3.73 -6.59
N HIS A 233 -6.52 -3.82 -5.32
CA HIS A 233 -7.88 -4.14 -4.87
C HIS A 233 -8.81 -2.92 -4.88
N GLU A 234 -8.30 -1.70 -4.99
CA GLU A 234 -9.08 -0.47 -5.23
C GLU A 234 -9.44 -0.26 -6.71
N TYR A 235 -8.95 -1.14 -7.61
CA TYR A 235 -9.13 -1.01 -9.05
C TYR A 235 -10.18 -1.96 -9.64
N LEU A 236 -11.00 -1.44 -10.54
CA LEU A 236 -11.87 -2.20 -11.42
C LEU A 236 -11.07 -2.72 -12.62
N LYS A 237 -11.32 -3.95 -13.02
CA LYS A 237 -10.85 -4.47 -14.30
C LYS A 237 -11.75 -3.92 -15.42
N LYS A 238 -11.16 -3.32 -16.44
CA LYS A 238 -11.85 -2.74 -17.58
C LYS A 238 -11.20 -3.23 -18.88
N GLY A 239 -11.76 -4.28 -19.46
CA GLY A 239 -11.13 -4.94 -20.61
C GLY A 239 -9.73 -5.44 -20.26
N PHE A 240 -8.72 -5.05 -21.02
CA PHE A 240 -7.31 -5.37 -20.77
C PHE A 240 -6.62 -4.43 -19.77
N GLY A 241 -7.29 -3.35 -19.34
CA GLY A 241 -6.77 -2.37 -18.41
C GLY A 241 -7.42 -2.44 -17.04
N ARG A 242 -7.12 -1.45 -16.24
CA ARG A 242 -7.70 -1.22 -14.92
C ARG A 242 -8.09 0.23 -14.79
N GLU A 243 -9.08 0.49 -13.96
CA GLU A 243 -9.56 1.84 -13.65
C GLU A 243 -9.74 1.94 -12.14
N LEU A 244 -9.17 2.97 -11.52
CA LEU A 244 -9.37 3.22 -10.10
C LEU A 244 -10.86 3.47 -9.84
N ASP A 245 -11.39 2.87 -8.79
CA ASP A 245 -12.76 3.12 -8.35
C ASP A 245 -12.98 4.64 -8.17
N PRO A 246 -13.94 5.25 -8.86
CA PRO A 246 -14.14 6.69 -8.82
C PRO A 246 -14.46 7.22 -7.41
N ARG A 247 -14.92 6.35 -6.49
CA ARG A 247 -15.13 6.69 -5.08
C ARG A 247 -13.84 7.07 -4.36
N TRP A 248 -12.69 6.52 -4.76
CA TRP A 248 -11.40 6.74 -4.11
C TRP A 248 -11.06 8.22 -3.93
N VAL A 249 -10.99 8.96 -5.04
CA VAL A 249 -10.57 10.36 -5.03
C VAL A 249 -11.52 11.23 -4.19
N ARG A 250 -12.80 10.86 -4.15
CA ARG A 250 -13.82 11.61 -3.39
C ARG A 250 -13.85 11.23 -1.91
N GLN A 251 -13.46 10.02 -1.56
CA GLN A 251 -13.36 9.59 -0.17
C GLN A 251 -12.17 10.20 0.56
N PHE A 252 -11.06 10.45 -0.15
CA PHE A 252 -9.84 10.90 0.50
C PHE A 252 -9.49 12.36 0.24
N GLY A 253 -9.78 12.91 -0.94
CA GLY A 253 -9.56 14.33 -1.24
C GLY A 253 -8.08 14.77 -1.12
N TYR A 254 -7.15 13.93 -1.59
CA TYR A 254 -5.71 14.18 -1.52
C TYR A 254 -5.25 15.34 -2.43
N PRO A 255 -4.02 15.88 -2.22
CA PRO A 255 -3.42 16.90 -3.07
C PRO A 255 -3.41 16.54 -4.55
N THR A 256 -3.47 17.55 -5.41
CA THR A 256 -3.47 17.40 -6.86
C THR A 256 -2.16 17.84 -7.52
N ASN A 257 -1.04 17.72 -6.78
CA ASN A 257 0.32 18.04 -7.22
C ASN A 257 1.07 16.86 -7.85
N GLY A 258 0.34 15.78 -8.17
CA GLY A 258 0.80 14.59 -8.85
C GLY A 258 0.91 14.75 -10.38
N PRO A 259 1.25 13.65 -11.10
CA PRO A 259 1.20 13.63 -12.56
C PRO A 259 -0.22 13.96 -13.06
N LYS A 260 -0.30 14.65 -14.20
CA LYS A 260 -1.56 15.21 -14.73
C LYS A 260 -2.74 14.24 -14.75
N ASP A 261 -2.51 12.98 -15.11
CA ASP A 261 -3.58 11.98 -15.25
C ASP A 261 -3.81 11.19 -13.93
N PHE A 262 -3.10 11.55 -12.84
CA PHE A 262 -3.08 10.84 -11.56
C PHE A 262 -3.34 11.73 -10.35
N LEU A 263 -4.05 12.83 -10.56
CA LEU A 263 -4.37 13.79 -9.52
C LEU A 263 -5.19 13.15 -8.39
N GLY A 264 -4.80 13.40 -7.14
CA GLY A 264 -5.45 12.83 -5.96
C GLY A 264 -5.17 11.34 -5.70
N ARG A 265 -4.30 10.69 -6.49
CA ARG A 265 -3.88 9.29 -6.29
C ARG A 265 -2.36 9.08 -6.35
N SER A 266 -1.63 9.98 -7.03
CA SER A 266 -0.20 10.21 -6.84
C SER A 266 -0.02 11.66 -6.43
N TYR A 267 0.71 11.91 -5.34
CA TYR A 267 0.84 13.25 -4.75
C TYR A 267 2.01 13.30 -3.78
N PHE A 268 2.39 14.48 -3.35
CA PHE A 268 3.28 14.65 -2.20
C PHE A 268 2.67 15.61 -1.17
N ILE A 269 3.17 15.51 0.05
CA ILE A 269 2.81 16.33 1.20
C ILE A 269 4.10 16.83 1.83
N ASP A 270 4.23 18.13 1.97
CA ASP A 270 5.32 18.74 2.71
C ASP A 270 4.97 18.86 4.19
N MET A 271 5.86 18.34 5.01
CA MET A 271 5.84 18.43 6.47
C MET A 271 7.10 19.15 6.94
N PRO A 272 7.15 19.69 8.16
CA PRO A 272 8.32 20.46 8.61
C PRO A 272 9.67 19.72 8.44
N LEU A 273 9.68 18.42 8.66
CA LEU A 273 10.89 17.60 8.65
C LEU A 273 11.00 16.64 7.47
N LEU A 274 9.94 16.41 6.71
CA LEU A 274 9.96 15.42 5.62
C LEU A 274 9.00 15.79 4.49
N ARG A 275 9.36 15.39 3.27
CA ARG A 275 8.40 15.25 2.18
C ARG A 275 7.89 13.81 2.13
N PHE A 276 6.58 13.64 2.20
CA PHE A 276 5.92 12.34 2.08
C PHE A 276 5.34 12.20 0.67
N ILE A 277 5.90 11.31 -0.13
CA ILE A 277 5.52 11.10 -1.55
C ILE A 277 4.69 9.83 -1.65
N VAL A 278 3.54 9.91 -2.31
CA VAL A 278 2.65 8.76 -2.56
C VAL A 278 2.52 8.51 -4.05
N MET A 279 2.67 7.25 -4.48
CA MET A 279 2.57 6.86 -5.89
C MET A 279 1.48 5.81 -6.10
N ASP A 280 0.68 6.01 -7.13
CA ASP A 280 -0.23 5.00 -7.66
C ASP A 280 0.53 4.04 -8.58
N THR A 281 0.98 2.92 -8.03
CA THR A 281 1.75 1.93 -8.78
C THR A 281 0.89 0.90 -9.51
N THR A 282 -0.41 0.85 -9.27
CA THR A 282 -1.30 -0.11 -9.94
C THR A 282 -1.44 0.18 -11.42
N ASP A 283 -1.60 1.45 -11.79
CA ASP A 283 -1.70 1.87 -13.18
C ASP A 283 -0.33 1.86 -13.89
N ILE A 284 0.74 2.16 -13.15
CA ILE A 284 2.13 2.03 -13.64
C ILE A 284 2.42 0.59 -14.06
N MET A 285 1.97 -0.42 -13.30
CA MET A 285 2.13 -1.82 -13.64
C MET A 285 1.38 -2.20 -14.94
N GLY A 286 0.36 -1.42 -15.32
CA GLY A 286 -0.33 -1.51 -16.60
C GLY A 286 0.41 -0.90 -17.79
N LEU A 287 1.63 -0.40 -17.64
CA LEU A 287 2.51 0.23 -18.63
C LEU A 287 2.07 1.63 -19.12
N GLY A 288 0.89 2.12 -18.72
CA GLY A 288 0.32 3.36 -19.28
C GLY A 288 0.98 4.66 -18.81
N ALA A 289 1.62 4.67 -17.65
CA ALA A 289 2.00 5.89 -16.96
C ALA A 289 3.46 5.97 -16.50
N ILE A 290 4.30 5.07 -16.98
CA ILE A 290 5.70 4.93 -16.51
C ILE A 290 6.46 6.25 -16.62
N ASN A 291 6.47 6.88 -17.79
CA ASN A 291 7.27 8.08 -18.02
C ASN A 291 6.74 9.27 -17.19
N GLN A 292 5.43 9.47 -17.14
CA GLN A 292 4.83 10.54 -16.34
C GLN A 292 5.20 10.41 -14.86
N HIS A 293 5.10 9.21 -14.29
CA HIS A 293 5.47 8.97 -12.89
C HIS A 293 6.97 9.10 -12.66
N LYS A 294 7.80 8.64 -13.60
CA LYS A 294 9.25 8.74 -13.50
C LYS A 294 9.71 10.20 -13.47
N GLU A 295 9.22 11.02 -14.40
CA GLU A 295 9.54 12.45 -14.47
C GLU A 295 9.04 13.20 -13.24
N TRP A 296 7.80 12.92 -12.84
CA TRP A 296 7.20 13.52 -11.65
C TRP A 296 7.94 13.11 -10.36
N LEU A 297 8.26 11.83 -10.18
CA LEU A 297 8.98 11.34 -9.00
C LEU A 297 10.35 12.01 -8.86
N ARG A 298 11.11 12.11 -9.97
CA ARG A 298 12.38 12.85 -10.00
C ARG A 298 12.20 14.29 -9.57
N SER A 299 11.17 14.96 -10.10
CA SER A 299 10.87 16.34 -9.75
C SER A 299 10.46 16.48 -8.29
N ALA A 300 9.62 15.58 -7.79
CA ALA A 300 9.16 15.58 -6.40
C ALA A 300 10.31 15.34 -5.42
N LEU A 301 11.22 14.39 -5.72
CA LEU A 301 12.38 14.11 -4.88
C LEU A 301 13.39 15.27 -4.90
N LYS A 302 13.79 15.74 -6.09
CA LYS A 302 14.80 16.82 -6.24
C LYS A 302 14.29 18.20 -5.84
N GLY A 303 13.00 18.46 -5.97
CA GLY A 303 12.37 19.72 -5.57
C GLY A 303 12.02 19.80 -4.08
N SER A 304 12.38 18.80 -3.29
CA SER A 304 12.17 18.83 -1.85
C SER A 304 13.19 19.74 -1.17
N HIS A 305 12.72 20.58 -0.26
CA HIS A 305 13.54 21.34 0.67
C HIS A 305 13.57 20.72 2.07
N GLN A 306 12.82 19.63 2.26
CA GLN A 306 12.69 18.97 3.54
C GLN A 306 13.92 18.08 3.82
N PRO A 307 14.31 17.94 5.10
CA PRO A 307 15.44 17.09 5.48
C PRO A 307 15.32 15.66 4.99
N TRP A 308 14.13 15.07 5.07
CA TRP A 308 13.87 13.65 4.80
C TRP A 308 12.88 13.45 3.67
N GLN A 309 12.98 12.31 2.98
CA GLN A 309 12.10 11.93 1.89
C GLN A 309 11.62 10.49 2.07
N ILE A 310 10.32 10.34 2.34
CA ILE A 310 9.66 9.05 2.52
C ILE A 310 8.72 8.82 1.34
N VAL A 311 8.82 7.65 0.71
CA VAL A 311 7.99 7.29 -0.45
C VAL A 311 7.10 6.10 -0.09
N LEU A 312 5.81 6.20 -0.40
CA LEU A 312 4.78 5.20 -0.14
C LEU A 312 4.13 4.76 -1.43
N PHE A 313 4.06 3.47 -1.67
CA PHE A 313 3.32 2.88 -2.78
C PHE A 313 3.01 1.40 -2.55
N HIS A 314 2.14 0.82 -3.39
CA HIS A 314 1.65 -0.54 -3.17
C HIS A 314 2.59 -1.64 -3.68
N HIS A 315 2.96 -1.64 -4.97
CA HIS A 315 3.71 -2.74 -5.57
C HIS A 315 5.20 -2.70 -5.25
N ALA A 316 5.70 -3.74 -4.61
CA ALA A 316 7.08 -3.80 -4.14
C ALA A 316 8.12 -3.75 -5.27
N VAL A 317 9.25 -3.08 -4.99
CA VAL A 317 10.42 -3.00 -5.88
C VAL A 317 11.10 -4.37 -5.97
N ASP A 318 11.45 -4.94 -4.83
CA ASP A 318 12.01 -6.30 -4.71
C ASP A 318 10.97 -7.16 -4.00
N CYS A 319 10.23 -7.99 -4.76
CA CYS A 319 9.13 -8.77 -4.22
C CYS A 319 9.60 -9.83 -3.23
N VAL A 320 8.90 -9.97 -2.11
CA VAL A 320 9.15 -11.03 -1.13
C VAL A 320 8.32 -12.28 -1.37
N ARG A 321 7.20 -12.17 -2.06
CA ARG A 321 6.37 -13.32 -2.39
C ARG A 321 7.06 -14.25 -3.37
N GLU A 322 7.12 -15.55 -3.06
CA GLU A 322 7.70 -16.58 -3.93
C GLU A 322 7.18 -16.51 -5.38
N GLY A 323 8.11 -16.44 -6.33
CA GLY A 323 7.81 -16.43 -7.77
C GLY A 323 7.23 -15.13 -8.33
N ARG A 324 7.07 -14.08 -7.52
CA ARG A 324 6.63 -12.76 -7.98
C ARG A 324 7.81 -11.90 -8.40
N LYS A 325 7.64 -11.10 -9.47
CA LYS A 325 8.59 -10.07 -9.90
C LYS A 325 7.81 -8.87 -10.46
N ASN A 326 8.11 -7.70 -9.95
CA ASN A 326 7.58 -6.43 -10.46
C ASN A 326 8.66 -5.75 -11.30
N LEU A 327 8.82 -6.19 -12.56
CA LEU A 327 9.94 -5.77 -13.42
C LEU A 327 10.01 -4.24 -13.61
N VAL A 328 8.86 -3.57 -13.75
CA VAL A 328 8.81 -2.12 -13.90
C VAL A 328 9.30 -1.44 -12.63
N MET A 329 8.82 -1.84 -11.45
CA MET A 329 9.26 -1.26 -10.19
C MET A 329 10.74 -1.51 -9.94
N HIS A 330 11.22 -2.73 -10.24
CA HIS A 330 12.61 -3.09 -10.03
C HIS A 330 13.58 -2.37 -10.99
N TYR A 331 13.32 -2.43 -12.32
CA TYR A 331 14.27 -1.92 -13.32
C TYR A 331 14.10 -0.44 -13.69
N VAL A 332 12.95 0.17 -13.36
CA VAL A 332 12.68 1.56 -13.73
C VAL A 332 12.68 2.48 -12.51
N PHE A 333 12.01 2.07 -11.42
CA PHE A 333 11.80 2.97 -10.28
C PHE A 333 12.80 2.79 -9.14
N LYS A 334 13.47 1.63 -9.03
CA LYS A 334 14.45 1.40 -7.96
C LYS A 334 15.60 2.41 -8.02
N ASP A 335 16.20 2.58 -9.19
CA ASP A 335 17.30 3.51 -9.39
C ASP A 335 16.85 4.96 -9.22
N GLU A 336 15.62 5.31 -9.68
CA GLU A 336 15.05 6.63 -9.47
C GLU A 336 14.89 6.99 -7.99
N LEU A 337 14.51 6.02 -7.15
CA LEU A 337 14.38 6.20 -5.71
C LEU A 337 15.74 6.37 -5.03
N ILE A 338 16.74 5.58 -5.44
CA ILE A 338 18.11 5.65 -4.89
C ILE A 338 18.79 6.95 -5.29
N GLU A 339 18.82 7.26 -6.60
CA GLU A 339 19.47 8.44 -7.15
C GLU A 339 18.74 9.75 -6.81
N GLY A 340 17.41 9.65 -6.63
CA GLY A 340 16.57 10.77 -6.22
C GLY A 340 16.73 11.16 -4.76
N GLY A 341 17.36 10.31 -3.92
CA GLY A 341 17.61 10.58 -2.51
C GLY A 341 16.42 10.25 -1.60
N ALA A 342 15.63 9.24 -1.94
CA ALA A 342 14.67 8.69 -0.98
C ALA A 342 15.40 8.11 0.23
N ASP A 343 14.86 8.28 1.44
CA ASP A 343 15.46 7.76 2.68
C ASP A 343 14.78 6.46 3.14
N LEU A 344 13.45 6.41 3.05
CA LEU A 344 12.64 5.25 3.43
C LEU A 344 11.53 5.02 2.41
N VAL A 345 11.39 3.77 1.94
CA VAL A 345 10.37 3.37 0.96
C VAL A 345 9.45 2.32 1.57
N LEU A 346 8.16 2.65 1.66
CA LEU A 346 7.12 1.85 2.32
C LEU A 346 6.22 1.20 1.27
N GLN A 347 6.05 -0.13 1.32
CA GLN A 347 5.43 -0.93 0.28
C GLN A 347 4.51 -2.03 0.85
N GLY A 348 3.54 -2.51 0.05
CA GLY A 348 2.61 -3.57 0.40
C GLY A 348 2.63 -4.76 -0.57
N HIS A 349 1.42 -5.27 -0.89
CA HIS A 349 1.13 -6.21 -1.97
C HIS A 349 1.52 -7.67 -1.76
N ASP A 350 2.62 -7.95 -1.09
CA ASP A 350 3.18 -9.30 -1.05
C ASP A 350 2.71 -10.13 0.15
N HIS A 351 1.90 -9.57 1.05
CA HIS A 351 1.35 -10.21 2.25
C HIS A 351 2.41 -10.99 3.06
N GLY A 352 3.60 -10.40 3.14
CA GLY A 352 4.74 -10.87 3.89
C GLY A 352 5.54 -9.67 4.40
N TYR A 353 6.61 -9.93 5.09
CA TYR A 353 7.54 -8.91 5.54
C TYR A 353 8.90 -9.07 4.84
N ALA A 354 9.43 -7.97 4.34
CA ALA A 354 10.82 -7.89 3.92
C ALA A 354 11.37 -6.50 4.18
N ARG A 355 12.65 -6.44 4.53
CA ARG A 355 13.45 -5.22 4.49
C ARG A 355 14.71 -5.46 3.68
N SER A 356 15.00 -4.55 2.78
CA SER A 356 16.28 -4.46 2.08
C SER A 356 16.85 -3.04 2.20
N THR A 357 18.15 -2.93 2.12
CA THR A 357 18.87 -1.65 2.20
C THR A 357 19.84 -1.51 1.05
N THR A 358 20.17 -0.29 0.71
CA THR A 358 21.17 0.00 -0.30
C THR A 358 22.58 -0.19 0.28
N ARG A 359 23.56 -0.52 -0.58
CA ARG A 359 24.97 -0.63 -0.19
C ARG A 359 25.78 0.46 -0.88
N SER A 360 26.65 1.13 -0.13
CA SER A 360 27.63 2.02 -0.72
C SER A 360 28.70 1.24 -1.49
N LYS A 361 29.56 1.92 -2.24
CA LYS A 361 30.71 1.28 -2.92
C LYS A 361 31.70 0.67 -1.93
N GLU A 362 31.79 1.22 -0.75
CA GLU A 362 32.63 0.77 0.36
C GLU A 362 31.97 -0.39 1.17
N GLY A 363 30.70 -0.73 0.87
CA GLY A 363 29.96 -1.78 1.52
C GLY A 363 29.11 -1.35 2.72
N ASP A 364 29.10 -0.05 3.07
CA ASP A 364 28.25 0.48 4.14
C ASP A 364 26.77 0.32 3.81
N THR A 365 25.97 0.09 4.84
CA THR A 365 24.51 0.08 4.71
C THR A 365 23.98 1.51 4.74
N ILE A 366 23.37 1.93 3.64
CA ILE A 366 22.90 3.29 3.41
C ILE A 366 21.43 3.33 2.98
N ALA A 367 20.82 4.51 3.05
CA ALA A 367 19.49 4.75 2.51
C ALA A 367 19.46 4.62 0.96
N PRO A 368 18.30 4.34 0.35
CA PRO A 368 17.05 4.09 1.05
C PRO A 368 16.99 2.69 1.67
N ALA A 369 16.19 2.59 2.75
CA ALA A 369 15.66 1.32 3.23
C ALA A 369 14.32 1.06 2.54
N PHE A 370 14.15 -0.12 1.96
CA PHE A 370 12.90 -0.58 1.35
C PHE A 370 12.20 -1.55 2.29
N VAL A 371 10.96 -1.30 2.62
CA VAL A 371 10.17 -2.13 3.52
C VAL A 371 8.90 -2.60 2.84
N ILE A 372 8.64 -3.89 2.90
CA ILE A 372 7.36 -4.51 2.55
C ILE A 372 6.71 -4.97 3.86
N SER A 373 5.45 -4.63 4.07
CA SER A 373 4.69 -5.05 5.25
C SER A 373 3.25 -5.38 4.90
N SER A 374 2.58 -6.16 5.75
CA SER A 374 1.17 -6.47 5.63
C SER A 374 0.52 -6.70 6.99
N ALA A 375 -0.72 -6.26 7.12
CA ALA A 375 -1.60 -6.56 8.26
C ALA A 375 -2.74 -7.51 7.87
N SER A 376 -2.86 -7.88 6.59
CA SER A 376 -3.93 -8.76 6.10
C SER A 376 -3.89 -10.14 6.77
N PRO A 377 -5.06 -10.75 7.05
CA PRO A 377 -5.13 -12.16 7.45
C PRO A 377 -4.66 -13.12 6.35
N LYS A 378 -4.65 -12.69 5.10
CA LYS A 378 -4.14 -13.45 3.96
C LYS A 378 -2.62 -13.45 3.96
N VAL A 379 -2.01 -14.61 3.79
CA VAL A 379 -0.55 -14.79 3.84
C VAL A 379 -0.04 -15.46 2.58
N TYR A 380 1.13 -15.02 2.11
CA TYR A 380 1.86 -15.68 1.03
C TYR A 380 3.19 -16.23 1.52
N ARG A 381 3.72 -17.24 0.83
CA ARG A 381 5.06 -17.74 1.06
C ARG A 381 6.09 -16.73 0.60
N ASN A 382 7.14 -16.57 1.39
CA ASN A 382 8.29 -15.78 1.00
C ASN A 382 9.18 -16.53 0.01
N GLY A 383 9.78 -15.79 -0.93
CA GLY A 383 11.05 -16.15 -1.54
C GLY A 383 12.19 -15.80 -0.59
N PHE A 384 13.38 -16.39 -0.83
CA PHE A 384 14.56 -16.19 0.02
C PHE A 384 15.67 -15.49 -0.76
N ASP A 385 15.33 -14.42 -1.49
CA ASP A 385 16.30 -13.63 -2.25
C ASP A 385 17.31 -12.96 -1.30
N ALA A 386 18.59 -12.97 -1.72
CA ALA A 386 19.68 -12.41 -0.95
C ALA A 386 19.65 -10.89 -0.81
N VAL A 387 18.81 -10.21 -1.60
CA VAL A 387 18.60 -8.75 -1.51
C VAL A 387 17.95 -8.33 -0.20
N HIS A 388 17.24 -9.23 0.47
CA HIS A 388 16.54 -8.94 1.70
C HIS A 388 17.42 -9.14 2.93
N ASP A 389 17.64 -8.07 3.68
CA ASP A 389 18.36 -8.10 4.97
C ASP A 389 17.51 -8.82 6.03
N ARG A 390 16.17 -8.68 5.99
CA ARG A 390 15.24 -9.31 6.92
C ARG A 390 13.98 -9.80 6.22
N LEU A 391 13.47 -10.95 6.63
CA LEU A 391 12.30 -11.62 6.04
C LEU A 391 11.33 -12.11 7.11
N GLY A 392 10.05 -12.26 6.73
CA GLY A 392 9.02 -12.90 7.55
C GLY A 392 7.75 -13.22 6.79
N SER A 393 7.07 -14.29 7.17
CA SER A 393 5.75 -14.66 6.66
C SER A 393 4.79 -15.04 7.79
N GLY A 394 3.47 -14.95 7.53
CA GLY A 394 2.45 -15.23 8.54
C GLY A 394 2.28 -14.15 9.61
N LEU A 395 2.91 -13.01 9.42
CA LEU A 395 2.93 -11.93 10.40
C LEU A 395 1.87 -10.88 10.05
N LYS A 396 1.18 -10.37 11.07
CA LYS A 396 0.30 -9.21 10.98
C LYS A 396 1.02 -8.07 11.68
N LEU A 397 1.44 -7.07 10.91
CA LEU A 397 2.39 -6.07 11.38
C LEU A 397 1.83 -4.65 11.23
N TYR A 398 2.22 -3.80 12.15
CA TYR A 398 2.17 -2.35 12.01
C TYR A 398 3.54 -1.78 12.35
N GLN A 399 3.85 -0.64 11.79
CA GLN A 399 5.12 0.02 12.01
C GLN A 399 4.91 1.37 12.66
N ARG A 400 5.70 1.66 13.70
CA ARG A 400 5.84 3.00 14.27
C ARG A 400 7.07 3.66 13.69
N ILE A 401 6.89 4.83 13.13
CA ILE A 401 7.95 5.62 12.53
C ILE A 401 7.97 6.98 13.19
N SER A 402 9.16 7.40 13.61
CA SER A 402 9.43 8.72 14.19
C SER A 402 10.51 9.40 13.36
N VAL A 403 10.26 10.65 12.97
CA VAL A 403 11.17 11.46 12.17
C VAL A 403 11.51 12.73 12.93
N ASP A 404 12.76 12.89 13.27
CA ASP A 404 13.30 14.15 13.79
C ASP A 404 14.33 14.75 12.82
N SER A 405 14.98 15.85 13.18
CA SER A 405 15.94 16.54 12.31
C SER A 405 17.18 15.69 12.00
N ALA A 406 17.53 14.73 12.85
CA ALA A 406 18.75 13.94 12.76
C ALA A 406 18.50 12.50 12.30
N THR A 407 17.33 11.94 12.59
CA THR A 407 17.07 10.51 12.41
C THR A 407 15.66 10.20 11.91
N ILE A 408 15.54 9.07 11.18
CA ILE A 408 14.30 8.32 11.02
C ILE A 408 14.43 7.05 11.86
N SER A 409 13.61 6.92 12.88
CA SER A 409 13.49 5.70 13.68
C SER A 409 12.30 4.88 13.19
N TYR A 410 12.56 3.65 12.77
CA TYR A 410 11.57 2.70 12.29
C TYR A 410 11.53 1.48 13.19
N ALA A 411 10.35 1.06 13.63
CA ALA A 411 10.14 -0.15 14.39
C ALA A 411 8.88 -0.88 13.93
N SER A 412 9.01 -2.16 13.62
CA SER A 412 7.91 -3.04 13.19
C SER A 412 7.48 -3.92 14.35
N TYR A 413 6.18 -3.94 14.63
CA TYR A 413 5.59 -4.71 15.71
C TYR A 413 4.53 -5.67 15.18
N ARG A 414 4.47 -6.85 15.78
CA ARG A 414 3.32 -7.75 15.59
C ARG A 414 2.11 -7.20 16.34
N PHE A 415 0.94 -7.28 15.73
CA PHE A 415 -0.30 -7.00 16.45
C PHE A 415 -0.43 -7.92 17.67
N PRO A 416 -1.03 -7.43 18.78
CA PRO A 416 -1.24 -8.26 19.95
C PRO A 416 -2.22 -9.37 19.68
N GLU A 417 -1.89 -10.56 20.17
CA GLU A 417 -2.82 -11.68 20.24
C GLU A 417 -3.23 -11.90 21.69
N PRO A 418 -4.48 -12.31 21.98
CA PRO A 418 -4.91 -12.66 23.33
C PRO A 418 -4.00 -13.73 23.92
N ILE A 419 -3.60 -13.58 25.16
CA ILE A 419 -2.80 -14.58 25.86
C ILE A 419 -3.72 -15.76 26.21
N LYS A 420 -3.33 -16.99 25.83
CA LYS A 420 -4.10 -18.19 26.14
C LYS A 420 -4.39 -18.29 27.63
N GLY A 421 -5.65 -18.37 28.01
CA GLY A 421 -6.12 -18.39 29.39
C GLY A 421 -6.30 -17.00 30.03
N HIS A 422 -5.90 -15.92 29.35
CA HIS A 422 -6.06 -14.54 29.82
C HIS A 422 -6.50 -13.66 28.62
N PRO A 423 -7.74 -13.77 28.14
CA PRO A 423 -8.19 -13.12 26.91
C PRO A 423 -8.12 -11.58 26.98
N ASP A 424 -8.24 -11.00 28.17
CA ASP A 424 -8.14 -9.54 28.39
C ASP A 424 -6.70 -9.03 28.53
N SER A 425 -5.72 -9.94 28.53
CA SER A 425 -4.30 -9.59 28.64
C SER A 425 -3.63 -9.70 27.28
N ILE A 426 -2.81 -8.71 26.95
CA ILE A 426 -2.02 -8.71 25.71
C ILE A 426 -0.52 -8.68 26.01
N THR A 427 0.27 -9.30 25.13
CA THR A 427 1.73 -9.25 25.24
C THR A 427 2.21 -7.80 25.11
N PRO A 428 3.08 -7.29 26.00
CA PRO A 428 3.64 -5.95 25.89
C PRO A 428 4.27 -5.65 24.53
N GLU A 429 4.18 -4.41 24.05
CA GLU A 429 4.67 -4.02 22.72
C GLU A 429 6.17 -4.33 22.54
N THR A 430 6.99 -4.12 23.58
CA THR A 430 8.42 -4.42 23.56
C THR A 430 8.75 -5.89 23.26
N LYS A 431 7.89 -6.83 23.68
CA LYS A 431 8.02 -8.28 23.36
C LYS A 431 7.46 -8.66 21.99
N ARG A 432 6.83 -7.72 21.28
CA ARG A 432 6.24 -7.90 19.96
C ARG A 432 7.07 -7.28 18.85
N LEU A 433 8.19 -6.62 19.20
CA LEU A 433 9.13 -6.05 18.24
C LEU A 433 9.62 -7.14 17.28
N TYR A 434 9.53 -6.85 16.00
CA TYR A 434 9.95 -7.76 14.94
C TYR A 434 11.15 -7.22 14.17
N ASP A 435 11.18 -5.94 13.84
CA ASP A 435 12.30 -5.29 13.17
C ASP A 435 12.49 -3.87 13.68
N SER A 436 13.73 -3.36 13.64
CA SER A 436 14.02 -1.99 14.04
C SER A 436 15.29 -1.49 13.35
N ILE A 437 15.20 -0.34 12.73
CA ILE A 437 16.33 0.38 12.16
C ILE A 437 16.27 1.87 12.53
N VAL A 438 17.43 2.49 12.47
CA VAL A 438 17.56 3.95 12.50
C VAL A 438 18.33 4.38 11.26
N ILE A 439 17.78 5.34 10.52
CA ILE A 439 18.45 6.01 9.41
C ILE A 439 18.96 7.34 9.96
N ASP A 440 20.25 7.58 9.90
CA ASP A 440 20.87 8.83 10.36
C ASP A 440 21.65 9.50 9.23
N LYS A 441 21.65 10.84 9.22
CA LYS A 441 22.25 11.61 8.13
C LYS A 441 23.78 11.57 8.12
N GLY A 442 24.40 11.16 9.20
CA GLY A 442 25.84 11.24 9.34
C GLY A 442 26.36 12.70 9.18
N THR A 443 27.66 12.85 9.18
CA THR A 443 28.30 14.17 8.99
C THR A 443 28.60 14.48 7.53
N VAL A 444 28.72 13.47 6.66
CA VAL A 444 29.03 13.61 5.21
C VAL A 444 28.49 12.39 4.46
N GLY A 445 27.81 12.59 3.33
CA GLY A 445 27.40 11.54 2.40
C GLY A 445 25.94 11.12 2.55
N GLN A 446 25.61 9.92 2.03
CA GLN A 446 24.27 9.36 2.10
C GLN A 446 23.92 8.92 3.53
N PRO A 447 22.62 9.02 3.95
CA PRO A 447 22.20 8.61 5.27
C PRO A 447 22.52 7.13 5.53
N ARG A 448 23.04 6.82 6.73
CA ARG A 448 23.40 5.46 7.13
C ARG A 448 22.23 4.75 7.78
N VAL A 449 22.11 3.44 7.53
CA VAL A 449 21.10 2.59 8.15
C VAL A 449 21.75 1.70 9.19
N ARG A 450 21.34 1.87 10.46
CA ARG A 450 21.75 1.03 11.58
C ARG A 450 20.65 0.04 11.93
N ASP A 451 20.98 -1.24 12.01
CA ASP A 451 20.06 -2.33 12.29
C ASP A 451 20.14 -2.75 13.77
N PHE A 452 19.03 -2.54 14.51
CA PHE A 452 18.88 -2.90 15.93
C PHE A 452 18.13 -4.22 16.13
N ALA A 453 17.66 -4.84 15.07
CA ALA A 453 16.91 -6.10 15.12
C ALA A 453 17.73 -7.32 14.67
N ARG A 454 19.04 -7.17 14.46
CA ARG A 454 19.91 -8.26 13.96
C ARG A 454 19.80 -9.54 14.77
N THR A 455 19.67 -9.44 16.08
CA THR A 455 19.59 -10.59 17.00
C THR A 455 18.18 -11.15 17.16
N LEU A 456 17.16 -10.46 16.67
CA LEU A 456 15.77 -10.93 16.75
C LEU A 456 15.53 -12.03 15.71
N PRO A 457 14.84 -13.13 16.09
CA PRO A 457 14.62 -14.24 15.17
C PRO A 457 13.67 -13.87 14.03
N GLU A 458 13.99 -14.28 12.81
CA GLU A 458 13.05 -14.28 11.69
C GLU A 458 11.97 -15.35 11.93
N ARG A 459 10.72 -15.04 11.52
CA ARG A 459 9.56 -15.91 11.68
C ARG A 459 8.93 -16.20 10.34
N PHE A 460 8.62 -17.48 10.13
CA PHE A 460 8.03 -17.99 8.90
C PHE A 460 6.86 -18.91 9.27
N GLU A 461 5.68 -18.32 9.39
CA GLU A 461 4.44 -18.99 9.78
C GLU A 461 3.58 -19.17 8.51
N PHE A 462 3.90 -20.19 7.73
CA PHE A 462 3.16 -20.56 6.55
C PHE A 462 2.98 -22.06 6.48
N ASP A 463 1.75 -22.54 6.53
CA ASP A 463 1.36 -23.95 6.60
C ASP A 463 0.38 -24.41 5.52
N SER A 464 -0.08 -23.50 4.64
CA SER A 464 -1.08 -23.83 3.62
C SER A 464 -0.49 -24.55 2.40
N PHE A 465 0.15 -25.70 2.64
CA PHE A 465 0.53 -26.63 1.59
C PHE A 465 -0.57 -27.68 1.41
N GLY A 466 -0.80 -28.12 0.17
CA GLY A 466 -1.72 -29.22 -0.08
C GLY A 466 -1.25 -30.51 0.62
N THR A 467 -2.19 -31.36 1.04
CA THR A 467 -1.92 -32.64 1.72
C THR A 467 -1.51 -33.77 0.77
N ASP A 468 -1.60 -33.55 -0.53
CA ASP A 468 -1.15 -34.47 -1.57
C ASP A 468 0.38 -34.63 -1.62
N SER A 469 0.89 -35.55 -2.42
CA SER A 469 2.33 -35.79 -2.56
C SER A 469 3.11 -34.55 -3.00
N LYS A 470 2.52 -33.73 -3.89
CA LYS A 470 3.11 -32.49 -4.38
C LYS A 470 3.15 -31.41 -3.28
N GLY A 471 2.10 -31.29 -2.50
CA GLY A 471 2.03 -30.39 -1.34
C GLY A 471 3.08 -30.72 -0.30
N ARG A 472 3.19 -32.01 0.10
CA ARG A 472 4.21 -32.46 1.05
C ARG A 472 5.65 -32.18 0.57
N LYS A 473 5.93 -32.41 -0.74
CA LYS A 473 7.25 -32.08 -1.33
C LYS A 473 7.56 -30.58 -1.25
N LYS A 474 6.60 -29.71 -1.57
CA LYS A 474 6.75 -28.27 -1.44
C LYS A 474 6.95 -27.82 0.01
N ALA A 475 6.20 -28.41 0.96
CA ALA A 475 6.36 -28.13 2.38
C ALA A 475 7.78 -28.48 2.86
N ALA A 476 8.29 -29.66 2.47
CA ALA A 476 9.65 -30.10 2.83
C ALA A 476 10.73 -29.17 2.23
N GLN A 477 10.54 -28.74 0.97
CA GLN A 477 11.43 -27.77 0.33
C GLN A 477 11.43 -26.43 1.07
N TYR A 478 10.25 -25.87 1.33
CA TYR A 478 10.12 -24.60 2.05
C TYR A 478 10.73 -24.67 3.45
N ALA A 479 10.50 -25.76 4.18
CA ALA A 479 11.11 -25.98 5.50
C ALA A 479 12.65 -26.06 5.42
N LYS A 480 13.21 -26.59 4.33
CA LYS A 480 14.66 -26.56 4.10
C LYS A 480 15.14 -25.13 3.87
N GLU A 481 14.51 -24.37 2.98
CA GLU A 481 14.86 -22.98 2.67
C GLU A 481 14.81 -22.10 3.94
N VAL A 482 13.79 -22.29 4.79
CA VAL A 482 13.71 -21.61 6.10
C VAL A 482 14.89 -21.97 7.01
N ARG A 483 15.29 -23.24 7.08
CA ARG A 483 16.45 -23.65 7.88
C ARG A 483 17.74 -23.05 7.35
N ASP A 484 17.94 -23.09 6.02
CA ASP A 484 19.13 -22.56 5.37
C ASP A 484 19.25 -21.04 5.61
N ARG A 485 18.13 -20.31 5.49
CA ARG A 485 18.06 -18.87 5.82
C ARG A 485 18.40 -18.59 7.28
N LYS A 486 17.83 -19.33 8.22
CA LYS A 486 18.11 -19.18 9.66
C LYS A 486 19.56 -19.47 9.99
N ALA A 487 20.16 -20.47 9.36
CA ALA A 487 21.58 -20.79 9.52
C ALA A 487 22.49 -19.68 8.99
N ALA A 488 22.19 -19.15 7.79
CA ALA A 488 22.92 -18.03 7.21
C ALA A 488 22.83 -16.78 8.09
N HIS A 489 21.62 -16.46 8.61
CA HIS A 489 21.42 -15.34 9.53
C HIS A 489 22.21 -15.50 10.83
N ALA A 490 22.28 -16.72 11.41
CA ALA A 490 23.05 -16.99 12.61
C ALA A 490 24.58 -16.88 12.38
N SER A 491 25.10 -17.34 11.23
CA SER A 491 26.52 -17.27 10.91
C SER A 491 27.04 -15.85 10.71
N GLN A 492 26.22 -14.95 10.13
CA GLN A 492 26.55 -13.53 9.98
C GLN A 492 26.71 -12.82 11.34
N HIS A 493 26.07 -13.34 12.41
CA HIS A 493 26.15 -12.75 13.76
C HIS A 493 27.30 -13.30 14.60
N SER A 494 27.82 -14.48 14.28
CA SER A 494 28.99 -15.04 14.98
C SER A 494 30.32 -14.46 14.49
N SER A 495 30.37 -13.93 13.27
CA SER A 495 31.58 -13.31 12.69
C SER A 495 31.75 -11.83 12.99
N SER A 496 30.75 -11.19 13.67
CA SER A 496 30.76 -9.76 14.05
C SER A 496 30.96 -9.53 15.55
N LYS A 497 31.34 -10.58 16.29
CA LYS A 497 31.87 -10.54 17.67
C LYS A 497 33.40 -10.72 17.64
#